data_fbd6d2d4d897b3796721cf399e255456
#
_entry.id   fbd6d2d4d897b3796721cf399e255456
#
_cell.length_a   1.000
_cell.length_b   1.000
_cell.length_c   1.000
_cell.angle_alpha   90.00
_cell.angle_beta   90.00
_cell.angle_gamma   90.00
#
_symmetry.space_group_name_H-M   'P 1'
#
loop_
_entity.id
_entity.type
_entity.pdbx_description
1 polymer ?
#
loop_
_entity_poly.entity_id
_entity_poly.type
_entity_poly.pdbx_seq_one_letter_code
_entity_poly.pdbx_strand_id
1 'polypeptide(L)'
;KIEEKSDGTNWIVAIQPRKNYIIRKSTNLSKEAHILAANIDQVALLVTINHPSTSTTFIDRFLATSEAYAVPAILIFNKIDILSADEKVVLENLMELYANLHYEVYAIQANDTCDEYVQELKRKIFDGKVTLLSGNSGVGKSTLLNTLFGKQMTRTGEISSSNNKGVHTTTFSEMYPLKDGYVIDTPGIKGFGSVDMNE
;
A
#
# COMPACT_ATOMS: atom_id res chain seq x y z
N LYS A 1 -0.19 -7.37 25.45
CA LYS A 1 -0.97 -7.17 26.69
C LYS A 1 -0.39 -5.97 27.41
N ILE A 2 -1.25 -5.07 27.85
CA ILE A 2 -0.90 -3.87 28.62
C ILE A 2 -1.53 -4.03 30.00
N GLU A 3 -0.82 -3.62 31.05
CA GLU A 3 -1.32 -3.54 32.41
C GLU A 3 -1.12 -2.12 32.94
N GLU A 4 -2.17 -1.58 33.53
CA GLU A 4 -2.14 -0.27 34.20
C GLU A 4 -1.67 -0.44 35.64
N LYS A 5 -0.69 0.36 36.05
CA LYS A 5 -0.22 0.40 37.43
C LYS A 5 -1.03 1.41 38.25
N SER A 6 -0.91 1.28 39.56
CA SER A 6 -1.58 2.16 40.52
C SER A 6 -1.21 3.65 40.42
N ASP A 7 -0.12 3.97 39.73
CA ASP A 7 0.33 5.34 39.44
C ASP A 7 -0.23 5.90 38.11
N GLY A 8 -1.11 5.15 37.40
CA GLY A 8 -1.69 5.54 36.12
C GLY A 8 -0.77 5.29 34.92
N THR A 9 0.41 4.67 35.11
CA THR A 9 1.30 4.33 33.99
C THR A 9 0.92 2.98 33.37
N ASN A 10 1.04 2.91 32.05
CA ASN A 10 0.77 1.68 31.27
C ASN A 10 2.07 0.95 30.93
N TRP A 11 2.12 -0.34 31.23
CA TRP A 11 3.28 -1.19 30.95
C TRP A 11 2.94 -2.29 29.97
N ILE A 12 3.83 -2.53 29.00
CA ILE A 12 3.74 -3.67 28.10
C ILE A 12 4.27 -4.90 28.85
N VAL A 13 3.40 -5.81 29.24
CA VAL A 13 3.76 -7.03 29.99
C VAL A 13 3.91 -8.25 29.09
N ALA A 14 3.32 -8.25 27.90
CA ALA A 14 3.49 -9.32 26.94
C ALA A 14 3.28 -8.81 25.50
N ILE A 15 4.07 -9.33 24.58
CA ILE A 15 3.90 -9.14 23.13
C ILE A 15 3.48 -10.49 22.57
N GLN A 16 2.33 -10.53 21.88
CA GLN A 16 1.83 -11.73 21.21
C GLN A 16 2.68 -12.01 19.95
N PRO A 17 2.85 -13.27 19.54
CA PRO A 17 3.42 -13.61 18.26
C PRO A 17 2.66 -12.91 17.12
N ARG A 18 3.38 -12.49 16.08
CA ARG A 18 2.76 -11.93 14.89
C ARG A 18 2.04 -13.03 14.11
N LYS A 19 0.83 -12.76 13.62
CA LYS A 19 0.07 -13.64 12.73
C LYS A 19 0.77 -13.73 11.36
N ASN A 20 1.15 -12.57 10.85
CA ASN A 20 1.92 -12.40 9.63
C ASN A 20 2.64 -11.04 9.66
N TYR A 21 3.47 -10.81 8.67
CA TYR A 21 4.13 -9.53 8.47
C TYR A 21 4.63 -9.43 7.02
N ILE A 22 4.92 -8.23 6.56
CA ILE A 22 5.60 -8.00 5.29
C ILE A 22 6.84 -7.15 5.53
N ILE A 23 7.93 -7.51 4.87
CA ILE A 23 9.22 -6.81 5.01
C ILE A 23 9.60 -6.11 3.72
N ARG A 24 10.43 -5.09 3.86
CA ARG A 24 11.21 -4.50 2.78
C ARG A 24 12.67 -4.76 3.05
N LYS A 25 13.35 -5.47 2.15
CA LYS A 25 14.81 -5.47 2.14
C LYS A 25 15.32 -4.16 1.59
N SER A 26 16.33 -3.60 2.24
CA SER A 26 17.08 -2.47 1.70
C SER A 26 17.80 -2.91 0.42
N THR A 27 17.76 -2.09 -0.63
CA THR A 27 18.54 -2.31 -1.85
C THR A 27 20.03 -2.05 -1.63
N ASN A 28 20.41 -1.44 -0.51
CA ASN A 28 21.79 -1.27 -0.11
C ASN A 28 22.24 -2.49 0.71
N LEU A 29 23.53 -2.83 0.62
CA LEU A 29 24.23 -3.95 1.24
C LEU A 29 24.03 -4.14 2.77
N SER A 30 23.21 -3.34 3.43
CA SER A 30 22.81 -3.55 4.81
C SER A 30 21.83 -4.74 4.87
N LYS A 31 22.22 -5.77 5.63
CA LYS A 31 21.40 -6.98 5.88
C LYS A 31 20.11 -6.70 6.69
N GLU A 32 19.73 -5.46 6.88
CA GLU A 32 18.57 -5.08 7.69
C GLU A 32 17.28 -5.13 6.87
N ALA A 33 16.40 -6.03 7.26
CA ALA A 33 15.04 -6.09 6.78
C ALA A 33 14.13 -5.25 7.69
N HIS A 34 13.41 -4.29 7.10
CA HIS A 34 12.45 -3.49 7.85
C HIS A 34 11.04 -4.08 7.70
N ILE A 35 10.38 -4.36 8.81
CA ILE A 35 8.98 -4.74 8.81
C ILE A 35 8.16 -3.51 8.43
N LEU A 36 7.44 -3.59 7.31
CA LEU A 36 6.54 -2.54 6.84
C LEU A 36 5.23 -2.54 7.61
N ALA A 37 4.66 -3.72 7.81
CA ALA A 37 3.44 -3.94 8.56
C ALA A 37 3.40 -5.37 9.10
N ALA A 38 2.59 -5.59 10.14
CA ALA A 38 2.33 -6.90 10.72
C ALA A 38 0.86 -7.02 11.12
N ASN A 39 0.38 -8.28 11.24
CA ASN A 39 -1.00 -8.60 11.56
C ASN A 39 -2.00 -7.96 10.59
N ILE A 40 -1.68 -8.01 9.30
CA ILE A 40 -2.50 -7.49 8.21
C ILE A 40 -3.33 -8.60 7.58
N ASP A 41 -4.50 -8.25 7.09
CA ASP A 41 -5.37 -9.22 6.42
C ASP A 41 -5.04 -9.32 4.92
N GLN A 42 -4.54 -8.23 4.34
CA GLN A 42 -4.15 -8.17 2.92
C GLN A 42 -3.26 -6.97 2.60
N VAL A 43 -2.68 -6.99 1.41
CA VAL A 43 -1.98 -5.85 0.82
C VAL A 43 -2.72 -5.38 -0.44
N ALA A 44 -2.80 -4.07 -0.64
CA ALA A 44 -3.29 -3.45 -1.86
C ALA A 44 -2.13 -2.70 -2.54
N LEU A 45 -1.71 -3.18 -3.71
CA LEU A 45 -0.66 -2.55 -4.49
C LEU A 45 -1.27 -1.60 -5.52
N LEU A 46 -1.08 -0.30 -5.32
CA LEU A 46 -1.51 0.72 -6.27
C LEU A 46 -0.39 0.97 -7.28
N VAL A 47 -0.72 0.83 -8.56
CA VAL A 47 0.20 0.98 -9.69
C VAL A 47 -0.39 1.86 -10.78
N THR A 48 0.44 2.31 -11.70
CA THR A 48 0.05 3.10 -12.87
C THR A 48 0.80 2.61 -14.10
N ILE A 49 0.14 2.60 -15.26
CA ILE A 49 0.78 2.30 -16.55
C ILE A 49 1.78 3.40 -16.88
N ASN A 50 1.36 4.66 -16.68
CA ASN A 50 2.19 5.83 -16.90
C ASN A 50 1.92 6.89 -15.83
N HIS A 51 2.79 7.94 -15.73
CA HIS A 51 2.67 9.11 -14.85
C HIS A 51 2.53 8.84 -13.32
N PRO A 52 3.49 8.15 -12.69
CA PRO A 52 4.73 7.52 -13.18
C PRO A 52 4.46 6.08 -13.67
N SER A 53 5.29 5.59 -14.56
CA SER A 53 5.21 4.19 -14.97
C SER A 53 5.65 3.25 -13.83
N THR A 54 4.94 2.15 -13.67
CA THR A 54 5.29 1.07 -12.74
C THR A 54 5.74 -0.13 -13.57
N SER A 55 6.96 -0.61 -13.37
CA SER A 55 7.47 -1.77 -14.11
C SER A 55 6.79 -3.07 -13.64
N THR A 56 6.59 -4.01 -14.55
CA THR A 56 6.11 -5.35 -14.21
C THR A 56 7.04 -6.06 -13.23
N THR A 57 8.35 -5.88 -13.37
CA THR A 57 9.33 -6.40 -12.40
C THR A 57 9.06 -5.93 -10.96
N PHE A 58 8.62 -4.69 -10.78
CA PHE A 58 8.26 -4.20 -9.44
C PHE A 58 6.98 -4.88 -8.94
N ILE A 59 5.97 -5.01 -9.80
CA ILE A 59 4.71 -5.69 -9.47
C ILE A 59 4.99 -7.15 -9.09
N ASP A 60 5.71 -7.88 -9.93
CA ASP A 60 6.03 -9.31 -9.73
C ASP A 60 6.79 -9.55 -8.42
N ARG A 61 7.79 -8.73 -8.13
CA ARG A 61 8.55 -8.82 -6.87
C ARG A 61 7.69 -8.53 -5.65
N PHE A 62 6.78 -7.57 -5.76
CA PHE A 62 5.85 -7.26 -4.67
C PHE A 62 4.90 -8.43 -4.43
N LEU A 63 4.29 -8.96 -5.49
CA LEU A 63 3.38 -10.10 -5.42
C LEU A 63 4.08 -11.36 -4.88
N ALA A 64 5.27 -11.68 -5.40
CA ALA A 64 6.08 -12.78 -4.88
C ALA A 64 6.44 -12.62 -3.38
N THR A 65 6.69 -11.39 -2.94
CA THR A 65 6.91 -11.11 -1.53
C THR A 65 5.65 -11.36 -0.71
N SER A 66 4.48 -10.93 -1.18
CA SER A 66 3.20 -11.18 -0.52
C SER A 66 2.93 -12.67 -0.36
N GLU A 67 3.15 -13.45 -1.41
CA GLU A 67 3.02 -14.91 -1.39
C GLU A 67 3.98 -15.55 -0.37
N ALA A 68 5.26 -15.16 -0.39
CA ALA A 68 6.27 -15.68 0.53
C ALA A 68 5.93 -15.45 2.01
N TYR A 69 5.17 -14.40 2.32
CA TYR A 69 4.70 -14.07 3.67
C TYR A 69 3.25 -14.46 3.93
N ALA A 70 2.63 -15.22 3.01
CA ALA A 70 1.24 -15.67 3.09
C ALA A 70 0.25 -14.52 3.37
N VAL A 71 0.43 -13.38 2.71
CA VAL A 71 -0.45 -12.21 2.77
C VAL A 71 -1.16 -12.04 1.42
N PRO A 72 -2.49 -12.15 1.36
CA PRO A 72 -3.24 -11.93 0.13
C PRO A 72 -2.95 -10.57 -0.51
N ALA A 73 -2.75 -10.53 -1.82
CA ALA A 73 -2.46 -9.31 -2.55
C ALA A 73 -3.56 -8.94 -3.54
N ILE A 74 -3.85 -7.65 -3.62
CA ILE A 74 -4.78 -7.04 -4.56
C ILE A 74 -4.00 -6.04 -5.40
N LEU A 75 -4.20 -6.04 -6.72
CA LEU A 75 -3.56 -5.15 -7.66
C LEU A 75 -4.55 -4.09 -8.15
N ILE A 76 -4.19 -2.82 -8.02
CA ILE A 76 -5.05 -1.70 -8.40
C ILE A 76 -4.32 -0.82 -9.41
N PHE A 77 -4.79 -0.81 -10.65
CA PHE A 77 -4.33 0.12 -11.68
C PHE A 77 -5.09 1.44 -11.54
N ASN A 78 -4.34 2.52 -11.32
CA ASN A 78 -4.91 3.86 -11.14
C ASN A 78 -4.58 4.77 -12.34
N LYS A 79 -5.30 5.92 -12.40
CA LYS A 79 -5.15 6.95 -13.43
C LYS A 79 -5.52 6.47 -14.83
N ILE A 80 -6.57 5.65 -14.92
CA ILE A 80 -7.06 5.15 -16.22
C ILE A 80 -7.64 6.25 -17.10
N ASP A 81 -8.01 7.37 -16.52
CA ASP A 81 -8.57 8.56 -17.17
C ASP A 81 -7.57 9.26 -18.12
N ILE A 82 -6.28 9.16 -17.83
CA ILE A 82 -5.22 9.85 -18.59
C ILE A 82 -4.50 8.93 -19.58
N LEU A 83 -4.95 7.68 -19.74
CA LEU A 83 -4.32 6.72 -20.65
C LEU A 83 -4.70 6.95 -22.09
N SER A 84 -3.71 6.90 -22.98
CA SER A 84 -3.90 6.84 -24.43
C SER A 84 -4.55 5.51 -24.86
N ALA A 85 -4.96 5.40 -26.13
CA ALA A 85 -5.53 4.15 -26.66
C ALA A 85 -4.56 2.97 -26.54
N ASP A 86 -3.27 3.19 -26.88
CA ASP A 86 -2.25 2.15 -26.81
C ASP A 86 -1.98 1.72 -25.33
N GLU A 87 -1.96 2.68 -24.41
CA GLU A 87 -1.78 2.40 -22.98
C GLU A 87 -2.97 1.64 -22.37
N LYS A 88 -4.19 1.85 -22.88
CA LYS A 88 -5.37 1.06 -22.49
C LYS A 88 -5.23 -0.40 -22.90
N VAL A 89 -4.70 -0.68 -24.07
CA VAL A 89 -4.40 -2.05 -24.51
C VAL A 89 -3.36 -2.69 -23.59
N VAL A 90 -2.34 -1.96 -23.16
CA VAL A 90 -1.36 -2.44 -22.19
C VAL A 90 -2.01 -2.74 -20.85
N LEU A 91 -2.90 -1.86 -20.38
CA LEU A 91 -3.67 -2.07 -19.15
C LEU A 91 -4.51 -3.36 -19.21
N GLU A 92 -5.27 -3.55 -20.28
CA GLU A 92 -6.12 -4.72 -20.49
C GLU A 92 -5.30 -6.03 -20.46
N ASN A 93 -4.17 -6.06 -21.18
CA ASN A 93 -3.28 -7.21 -21.20
C ASN A 93 -2.69 -7.53 -19.81
N LEU A 94 -2.30 -6.49 -19.04
CA LEU A 94 -1.77 -6.69 -17.69
C LEU A 94 -2.86 -7.13 -16.71
N MET A 95 -4.06 -6.58 -16.81
CA MET A 95 -5.19 -7.02 -15.98
C MET A 95 -5.53 -8.49 -16.25
N GLU A 96 -5.59 -8.89 -17.50
CA GLU A 96 -5.81 -10.30 -17.88
C GLU A 96 -4.69 -11.21 -17.37
N LEU A 97 -3.43 -10.79 -17.53
CA LEU A 97 -2.27 -11.56 -17.05
C LEU A 97 -2.37 -11.84 -15.55
N TYR A 98 -2.57 -10.81 -14.73
CA TYR A 98 -2.59 -10.97 -13.28
C TYR A 98 -3.88 -11.64 -12.78
N ALA A 99 -5.02 -11.44 -13.45
CA ALA A 99 -6.25 -12.17 -13.17
C ALA A 99 -6.11 -13.68 -13.45
N ASN A 100 -5.43 -14.07 -14.53
CA ASN A 100 -5.11 -15.47 -14.84
C ASN A 100 -4.15 -16.10 -13.81
N LEU A 101 -3.36 -15.29 -13.11
CA LEU A 101 -2.56 -15.70 -11.96
C LEU A 101 -3.35 -15.72 -10.64
N HIS A 102 -4.68 -15.56 -10.71
CA HIS A 102 -5.61 -15.57 -9.57
C HIS A 102 -5.49 -14.38 -8.59
N TYR A 103 -4.90 -13.27 -9.02
CA TYR A 103 -4.97 -12.04 -8.23
C TYR A 103 -6.28 -11.29 -8.48
N GLU A 104 -6.81 -10.65 -7.44
CA GLU A 104 -7.86 -9.65 -7.63
C GLU A 104 -7.25 -8.40 -8.26
N VAL A 105 -7.82 -7.96 -9.39
CA VAL A 105 -7.29 -6.83 -10.18
C VAL A 105 -8.40 -5.81 -10.41
N TYR A 106 -8.09 -4.54 -10.14
CA TYR A 106 -9.00 -3.42 -10.34
C TYR A 106 -8.35 -2.34 -11.20
N ALA A 107 -9.18 -1.61 -11.96
CA ALA A 107 -8.78 -0.42 -12.71
C ALA A 107 -9.67 0.75 -12.27
N ILE A 108 -9.05 1.84 -11.79
CA ILE A 108 -9.78 2.96 -11.17
C ILE A 108 -9.26 4.33 -11.61
N GLN A 109 -10.08 5.32 -11.38
CA GLN A 109 -9.73 6.73 -11.37
C GLN A 109 -9.87 7.24 -9.92
N ALA A 110 -8.78 7.23 -9.15
CA ALA A 110 -8.79 7.45 -7.69
C ALA A 110 -9.34 8.83 -7.25
N ASN A 111 -9.37 9.83 -8.11
CA ASN A 111 -9.91 11.16 -7.83
C ASN A 111 -11.41 11.31 -8.17
N ASP A 112 -12.05 10.28 -8.72
CA ASP A 112 -13.47 10.30 -8.98
C ASP A 112 -14.26 9.80 -7.77
N THR A 113 -14.93 10.72 -7.07
CA THR A 113 -15.76 10.42 -5.89
C THR A 113 -17.09 9.76 -6.25
N CYS A 114 -17.50 9.85 -7.51
CA CYS A 114 -18.77 9.30 -8.01
C CYS A 114 -18.59 7.92 -8.66
N ASP A 115 -17.35 7.47 -8.84
CA ASP A 115 -17.06 6.17 -9.42
C ASP A 115 -17.56 5.04 -8.51
N GLU A 116 -18.54 4.29 -9.00
CA GLU A 116 -19.10 3.13 -8.29
C GLU A 116 -18.03 2.08 -8.00
N TYR A 117 -17.04 1.92 -8.88
CA TYR A 117 -15.91 1.02 -8.68
C TYR A 117 -15.04 1.44 -7.50
N VAL A 118 -14.81 2.74 -7.30
CA VAL A 118 -14.08 3.25 -6.13
C VAL A 118 -14.84 2.96 -4.84
N GLN A 119 -16.16 3.07 -4.84
CA GLN A 119 -16.98 2.75 -3.67
C GLN A 119 -17.07 1.24 -3.42
N GLU A 120 -17.11 0.44 -4.47
CA GLU A 120 -17.03 -1.03 -4.36
C GLU A 120 -15.65 -1.46 -3.81
N LEU A 121 -14.59 -0.85 -4.29
CA LEU A 121 -13.23 -1.05 -3.81
C LEU A 121 -13.12 -0.77 -2.31
N LYS A 122 -13.75 0.31 -1.83
CA LYS A 122 -13.83 0.62 -0.40
C LYS A 122 -14.39 -0.54 0.39
N ARG A 123 -15.56 -1.03 -0.02
CA ARG A 123 -16.24 -2.13 0.68
C ARG A 123 -15.44 -3.43 0.66
N LYS A 124 -14.85 -3.78 -0.48
CA LYS A 124 -14.12 -5.04 -0.65
C LYS A 124 -12.75 -5.05 0.03
N ILE A 125 -12.05 -3.92 -0.02
CA ILE A 125 -10.64 -3.86 0.37
C ILE A 125 -10.45 -3.29 1.77
N PHE A 126 -11.28 -2.35 2.20
CA PHE A 126 -11.00 -1.64 3.44
C PHE A 126 -11.97 -1.95 4.58
N ASP A 127 -13.25 -2.24 4.27
CA ASP A 127 -14.23 -2.45 5.32
C ASP A 127 -13.97 -3.78 6.07
N GLY A 128 -13.85 -3.67 7.38
CA GLY A 128 -13.62 -4.81 8.28
C GLY A 128 -12.22 -5.46 8.19
N LYS A 129 -11.27 -4.82 7.52
CA LYS A 129 -9.93 -5.38 7.27
C LYS A 129 -8.81 -4.44 7.71
N VAL A 130 -7.66 -5.04 8.00
CA VAL A 130 -6.38 -4.33 8.14
C VAL A 130 -5.63 -4.45 6.82
N THR A 131 -5.69 -3.39 6.00
CA THR A 131 -5.12 -3.38 4.66
C THR A 131 -3.85 -2.53 4.60
N LEU A 132 -2.75 -3.11 4.13
CA LEU A 132 -1.54 -2.36 3.79
C LEU A 132 -1.68 -1.79 2.37
N LEU A 133 -1.69 -0.46 2.25
CA LEU A 133 -1.67 0.22 0.95
C LEU A 133 -0.23 0.55 0.56
N SER A 134 0.20 0.04 -0.57
CA SER A 134 1.55 0.19 -1.09
C SER A 134 1.56 0.66 -2.55
N GLY A 135 2.71 1.09 -3.02
CA GLY A 135 2.92 1.54 -4.40
C GLY A 135 3.97 2.65 -4.50
N ASN A 136 4.44 2.92 -5.70
CA ASN A 136 5.44 3.94 -5.97
C ASN A 136 4.97 5.35 -5.55
N SER A 137 5.94 6.26 -5.41
CA SER A 137 5.59 7.69 -5.23
C SER A 137 4.85 8.21 -6.45
N GLY A 138 3.78 8.98 -6.24
CA GLY A 138 3.01 9.60 -7.32
C GLY A 138 1.94 8.71 -7.99
N VAL A 139 1.79 7.44 -7.63
CA VAL A 139 0.73 6.56 -8.19
C VAL A 139 -0.68 6.91 -7.72
N GLY A 140 -0.82 7.76 -6.69
CA GLY A 140 -2.12 8.26 -6.23
C GLY A 140 -2.64 7.66 -4.92
N LYS A 141 -1.80 7.06 -4.06
CA LYS A 141 -2.21 6.50 -2.76
C LYS A 141 -2.97 7.50 -1.90
N SER A 142 -2.38 8.67 -1.65
CA SER A 142 -3.01 9.73 -0.86
C SER A 142 -4.30 10.25 -1.50
N THR A 143 -4.36 10.31 -2.83
CA THR A 143 -5.58 10.68 -3.55
C THR A 143 -6.68 9.66 -3.30
N LEU A 144 -6.38 8.37 -3.45
CA LEU A 144 -7.33 7.28 -3.19
C LEU A 144 -7.86 7.35 -1.75
N LEU A 145 -6.97 7.46 -0.76
CA LEU A 145 -7.37 7.53 0.64
C LEU A 145 -8.25 8.76 0.93
N ASN A 146 -7.89 9.92 0.39
CA ASN A 146 -8.69 11.14 0.55
C ASN A 146 -10.05 11.05 -0.14
N THR A 147 -10.15 10.38 -1.29
CA THR A 147 -11.42 10.14 -1.98
C THR A 147 -12.32 9.19 -1.18
N LEU A 148 -11.76 8.12 -0.64
CA LEU A 148 -12.51 7.09 0.08
C LEU A 148 -12.92 7.51 1.49
N PHE A 149 -12.11 8.28 2.18
CA PHE A 149 -12.25 8.55 3.62
C PHE A 149 -12.27 10.04 3.98
N GLY A 150 -12.15 10.93 2.99
CA GLY A 150 -12.16 12.40 3.17
C GLY A 150 -10.76 13.00 3.35
N LYS A 151 -10.64 14.30 3.08
CA LYS A 151 -9.38 15.06 2.97
C LYS A 151 -8.51 15.13 4.24
N GLN A 152 -8.91 14.54 5.35
CA GLN A 152 -8.17 14.61 6.62
C GLN A 152 -7.28 13.37 6.88
N MET A 153 -7.39 12.34 6.05
CA MET A 153 -6.68 11.08 6.31
C MET A 153 -5.18 11.15 6.02
N THR A 154 -4.78 11.82 4.97
CA THR A 154 -3.35 11.95 4.66
C THR A 154 -2.97 13.42 4.62
N ARG A 155 -1.90 13.80 5.31
CA ARG A 155 -1.23 15.06 5.06
C ARG A 155 -0.65 14.99 3.65
N THR A 156 -1.45 15.39 2.65
CA THR A 156 -0.91 15.73 1.35
C THR A 156 0.12 16.82 1.62
N GLY A 157 1.38 16.53 1.28
CA GLY A 157 2.45 17.46 1.55
C GLY A 157 2.19 18.81 0.90
N GLU A 158 1.52 19.70 1.60
CA GLU A 158 1.70 21.11 1.42
C GLU A 158 3.17 21.35 1.75
N ILE A 159 3.90 21.72 0.73
CA ILE A 159 5.26 22.25 0.84
C ILE A 159 5.19 23.34 1.90
N SER A 160 5.59 23.02 3.12
CA SER A 160 5.80 24.04 4.13
C SER A 160 6.97 24.88 3.63
N SER A 161 6.64 26.09 3.17
CA SER A 161 7.54 27.09 2.63
C SER A 161 8.58 27.64 3.64
N SER A 162 8.86 26.91 4.72
CA SER A 162 9.75 27.38 5.78
C SER A 162 11.03 26.58 6.00
N ASN A 163 11.34 25.55 5.21
CA ASN A 163 12.67 24.93 5.31
C ASN A 163 13.21 24.46 3.96
N ASN A 164 14.16 25.19 3.47
CA ASN A 164 14.97 24.94 2.26
C ASN A 164 15.93 23.75 2.44
N LYS A 165 15.47 22.60 2.94
CA LYS A 165 16.23 21.34 2.97
C LYS A 165 15.31 20.19 2.59
N GLY A 166 15.63 19.58 1.47
CA GLY A 166 15.26 18.27 0.94
C GLY A 166 13.93 17.68 1.40
N VAL A 167 13.05 17.44 0.44
CA VAL A 167 11.80 16.69 0.57
C VAL A 167 12.04 15.43 1.42
N HIS A 168 11.70 15.48 2.70
CA HIS A 168 11.59 14.28 3.52
C HIS A 168 10.31 13.56 3.13
N THR A 169 10.44 12.62 2.21
CA THR A 169 9.44 11.57 2.00
C THR A 169 9.20 10.90 3.34
N THR A 170 7.96 10.77 3.77
CA THR A 170 7.53 10.06 4.99
C THR A 170 8.32 8.77 5.13
N THR A 171 9.11 8.65 6.20
CA THR A 171 10.06 7.54 6.38
C THR A 171 9.41 6.34 7.07
N PHE A 172 8.21 6.52 7.64
CA PHE A 172 7.50 5.51 8.42
C PHE A 172 6.12 5.22 7.84
N SER A 173 5.67 3.96 7.97
CA SER A 173 4.29 3.58 7.69
C SER A 173 3.37 4.20 8.72
N GLU A 174 2.23 4.71 8.29
CA GLU A 174 1.23 5.34 9.14
C GLU A 174 -0.07 4.53 9.12
N MET A 175 -0.65 4.28 10.30
CA MET A 175 -1.86 3.47 10.43
C MET A 175 -3.05 4.37 10.76
N TYR A 176 -4.05 4.33 9.89
CA TYR A 176 -5.27 5.12 10.04
C TYR A 176 -6.45 4.23 10.41
N PRO A 177 -7.21 4.57 11.48
CA PRO A 177 -8.42 3.86 11.83
C PRO A 177 -9.53 4.14 10.80
N LEU A 178 -10.23 3.09 10.41
CA LEU A 178 -11.46 3.15 9.63
C LEU A 178 -12.63 2.79 10.54
N LYS A 179 -13.86 2.89 10.04
CA LYS A 179 -15.05 2.56 10.82
C LYS A 179 -14.97 1.15 11.42
N ASP A 180 -14.58 0.17 10.61
CA ASP A 180 -14.56 -1.25 10.97
C ASP A 180 -13.21 -1.92 10.62
N GLY A 181 -12.11 -1.17 10.51
CA GLY A 181 -10.82 -1.70 10.12
C GLY A 181 -9.71 -0.67 10.19
N TYR A 182 -8.61 -0.94 9.47
CA TYR A 182 -7.47 -0.03 9.42
C TYR A 182 -6.83 -0.03 8.03
N VAL A 183 -6.33 1.11 7.62
CA VAL A 183 -5.41 1.20 6.48
C VAL A 183 -4.03 1.61 6.97
N ILE A 184 -3.01 0.91 6.50
CA ILE A 184 -1.62 1.24 6.75
C ILE A 184 -1.07 1.83 5.45
N ASP A 185 -0.79 3.13 5.43
CA ASP A 185 -0.16 3.79 4.28
C ASP A 185 1.35 3.68 4.40
N THR A 186 1.98 3.19 3.34
CA THR A 186 3.44 3.15 3.26
C THR A 186 3.95 4.35 2.48
N PRO A 187 5.09 4.94 2.91
CA PRO A 187 5.80 5.88 2.07
C PRO A 187 6.04 5.27 0.69
N GLY A 188 5.98 6.08 -0.38
CA GLY A 188 6.20 5.59 -1.74
C GLY A 188 7.50 4.78 -1.84
N ILE A 189 7.35 3.49 -2.14
CA ILE A 189 8.46 2.53 -2.14
C ILE A 189 9.15 2.60 -3.49
N LYS A 190 10.40 3.04 -3.53
CA LYS A 190 11.22 3.12 -4.76
C LYS A 190 11.95 1.80 -5.09
N GLY A 191 11.34 0.66 -4.85
CA GLY A 191 11.90 -0.66 -5.16
C GLY A 191 11.69 -1.67 -4.05
N PHE A 192 11.36 -2.88 -4.44
CA PHE A 192 11.40 -4.07 -3.61
C PHE A 192 12.67 -4.85 -3.96
N GLY A 193 13.51 -5.12 -2.96
CA GLY A 193 14.59 -6.09 -3.10
C GLY A 193 14.01 -7.49 -3.31
N SER A 194 14.71 -8.36 -4.02
CA SER A 194 14.33 -9.76 -4.13
C SER A 194 14.24 -10.40 -2.75
N VAL A 195 13.20 -11.18 -2.52
CA VAL A 195 13.13 -12.07 -1.35
C VAL A 195 14.12 -13.20 -1.61
N ASP A 196 15.10 -13.38 -0.73
CA ASP A 196 15.83 -14.64 -0.71
C ASP A 196 14.88 -15.68 -0.15
N MET A 197 14.31 -16.48 -1.02
CA MET A 197 13.61 -17.69 -0.63
C MET A 197 14.69 -18.69 -0.22
N ASN A 198 15.10 -18.63 1.04
CA ASN A 198 15.84 -19.75 1.62
C ASN A 198 14.84 -20.84 1.90
N GLU A 199 15.12 -22.01 1.34
CA GLU A 199 14.42 -23.28 1.50
C GLU A 199 14.15 -23.65 2.96
#